data_5c2821c427b69ad5d4b9c144a6d1b9f6
#
_entry.id   5c2821c427b69ad5d4b9c144a6d1b9f6
#
_cell.length_a   1.000
_cell.length_b   1.000
_cell.length_c   1.000
_cell.angle_alpha   90.00
_cell.angle_beta   90.00
_cell.angle_gamma   90.00
#
_symmetry.space_group_name_H-M   'P 1'
#
loop_
_entity.id
_entity.type
_entity.pdbx_description
1 polymer ?
#
loop_
_entity_poly.entity_id
_entity_poly.type
_entity_poly.pdbx_seq_one_letter_code
_entity_poly.pdbx_strand_id
1 'polypeptide(L)'
;MPCGLLDQGVSVHGEEGKLVRIDCLNEAFSTLPFPENTELWVFETGLKHDLVDSLYSTRHEECAQALDTLREKQPDLACLATADAEALAASSLPEPLALRARHVIEEAARVEQAVSLLEEKAPAKEIGELLFESHASSRDLFENSCPELDFLVGELGKREGVLGARLTGGGFGGAVLAWTDQKFSKDLAEETVDSYQKTFGNRPNIHKFKVSEGAQAIDPLACKEPS
;
A
#
# COMPACT_ATOMS: atom_id res chain seq x y z
N MET A 1 -15.41 10.83 -5.61
CA MET A 1 -14.66 9.77 -4.92
C MET A 1 -14.40 10.24 -3.50
N PRO A 2 -14.73 9.48 -2.46
CA PRO A 2 -14.40 9.89 -1.10
C PRO A 2 -12.88 9.98 -0.96
N CYS A 3 -12.39 11.10 -0.45
CA CYS A 3 -10.97 11.32 -0.19
C CYS A 3 -10.62 10.68 1.15
N GLY A 4 -9.65 9.76 1.16
CA GLY A 4 -9.15 9.13 2.39
C GLY A 4 -8.18 10.05 3.14
N LEU A 5 -7.77 9.62 4.33
CA LEU A 5 -6.84 10.36 5.19
C LEU A 5 -5.37 10.21 4.77
N LEU A 6 -5.05 9.34 3.80
CA LEU A 6 -3.68 8.94 3.49
C LEU A 6 -2.79 10.13 3.09
N ASP A 7 -3.13 10.79 1.98
CA ASP A 7 -2.26 11.81 1.39
C ASP A 7 -2.13 13.04 2.29
N GLN A 8 -3.25 13.49 2.84
CA GLN A 8 -3.28 14.64 3.77
C GLN A 8 -2.57 14.30 5.07
N GLY A 9 -2.83 13.11 5.63
CA GLY A 9 -2.23 12.66 6.88
C GLY A 9 -0.71 12.53 6.78
N VAL A 10 -0.22 11.87 5.74
CA VAL A 10 1.23 11.74 5.51
C VAL A 10 1.87 13.11 5.23
N SER A 11 1.20 13.99 4.47
CA SER A 11 1.70 15.33 4.20
C SER A 11 1.83 16.19 5.47
N VAL A 12 0.91 16.05 6.42
CA VAL A 12 0.91 16.87 7.66
C VAL A 12 1.80 16.26 8.75
N HIS A 13 1.79 14.93 8.89
CA HIS A 13 2.46 14.21 9.99
C HIS A 13 3.77 13.55 9.58
N GLY A 14 4.22 13.73 8.34
CA GLY A 14 5.49 13.18 7.86
C GLY A 14 6.67 13.78 8.61
N GLU A 15 7.62 12.92 8.97
CA GLU A 15 8.90 13.27 9.58
C GLU A 15 10.03 12.58 8.82
N GLU A 16 11.18 13.25 8.67
CA GLU A 16 12.33 12.64 8.00
C GLU A 16 12.78 11.35 8.70
N GLY A 17 12.98 10.30 7.91
CA GLY A 17 13.39 8.99 8.42
C GLY A 17 12.31 8.21 9.18
N LYS A 18 11.03 8.60 9.04
CA LYS A 18 9.93 7.91 9.70
C LYS A 18 8.80 7.53 8.74
N LEU A 19 8.08 6.48 9.10
CA LEU A 19 6.80 6.09 8.51
C LEU A 19 5.66 6.68 9.32
N VAL A 20 4.56 7.03 8.68
CA VAL A 20 3.34 7.50 9.35
C VAL A 20 2.36 6.33 9.43
N ARG A 21 1.99 5.93 10.66
CA ARG A 21 0.86 5.05 10.92
C ARG A 21 -0.40 5.88 11.04
N ILE A 22 -1.43 5.49 10.30
CA ILE A 22 -2.74 6.14 10.30
C ILE A 22 -3.77 5.17 10.85
N ASP A 23 -4.34 5.48 11.99
CA ASP A 23 -5.53 4.80 12.52
C ASP A 23 -6.77 5.53 11.99
N CYS A 24 -7.33 5.00 10.91
CA CYS A 24 -8.49 5.61 10.26
C CYS A 24 -9.78 5.53 11.10
N LEU A 25 -9.86 4.63 12.07
CA LEU A 25 -11.03 4.51 12.95
C LEU A 25 -11.09 5.63 13.99
N ASN A 26 -9.93 5.95 14.57
CA ASN A 26 -9.80 6.96 15.62
C ASN A 26 -9.25 8.29 15.11
N GLU A 27 -8.99 8.39 13.79
CA GLU A 27 -8.35 9.55 13.15
C GLU A 27 -7.04 9.94 13.84
N ALA A 28 -6.27 8.92 14.29
CA ALA A 28 -5.03 9.12 15.01
C ALA A 28 -3.80 8.84 14.14
N PHE A 29 -2.76 9.63 14.35
CA PHE A 29 -1.50 9.55 13.62
C PHE A 29 -0.35 9.32 14.57
N SER A 30 0.55 8.42 14.21
CA SER A 30 1.80 8.19 14.93
C SER A 30 2.93 7.91 13.95
N THR A 31 4.17 8.04 14.40
CA THR A 31 5.34 7.81 13.55
C THR A 31 6.15 6.62 14.05
N LEU A 32 6.70 5.86 13.12
CA LEU A 32 7.56 4.70 13.34
C LEU A 32 8.89 4.91 12.61
N PRO A 33 10.01 4.40 13.11
CA PRO A 33 11.28 4.55 12.43
C PRO A 33 11.26 3.84 11.07
N PHE A 34 11.73 4.52 10.03
CA PHE A 34 12.02 3.88 8.75
C PHE A 34 13.35 3.12 8.88
N PRO A 35 13.42 1.83 8.53
CA PRO A 35 14.64 1.03 8.66
C PRO A 35 15.81 1.63 7.90
N GLU A 36 16.93 1.76 8.59
CA GLU A 36 18.16 2.31 8.01
C GLU A 36 18.68 1.45 6.86
N ASN A 37 19.41 2.07 5.94
CA ASN A 37 20.00 1.42 4.76
C ASN A 37 18.97 0.78 3.83
N THR A 38 17.72 1.27 3.86
CA THR A 38 16.67 0.87 2.93
C THR A 38 16.18 2.06 2.13
N GLU A 39 15.52 1.78 1.00
CA GLU A 39 15.10 2.76 0.02
C GLU A 39 13.73 2.41 -0.54
N LEU A 40 13.01 3.43 -1.02
CA LEU A 40 11.72 3.26 -1.68
C LEU A 40 11.83 3.62 -3.17
N TRP A 41 11.30 2.74 -4.00
CA TRP A 41 11.20 2.93 -5.43
C TRP A 41 9.75 2.78 -5.88
N VAL A 42 9.34 3.59 -6.84
CA VAL A 42 8.01 3.49 -7.45
C VAL A 42 8.17 3.28 -8.95
N PHE A 43 7.46 2.31 -9.46
CA PHE A 43 7.40 1.94 -10.88
C PHE A 43 6.00 2.26 -11.39
N GLU A 44 5.85 3.34 -12.15
CA GLU A 44 4.57 3.77 -12.71
C GLU A 44 4.35 3.12 -14.08
N THR A 45 3.30 2.32 -14.20
CA THR A 45 2.97 1.64 -15.45
C THR A 45 2.56 2.58 -16.57
N GLY A 46 2.11 3.79 -16.23
CA GLY A 46 1.56 4.75 -17.19
C GLY A 46 0.18 4.35 -17.74
N LEU A 47 -0.38 3.26 -17.27
CA LEU A 47 -1.72 2.81 -17.69
C LEU A 47 -2.79 3.63 -16.98
N LYS A 48 -3.72 4.13 -17.77
CA LYS A 48 -4.97 4.72 -17.31
C LYS A 48 -6.11 3.84 -17.80
N HIS A 49 -6.78 3.18 -16.91
CA HIS A 49 -8.00 2.45 -17.25
C HIS A 49 -9.21 3.38 -17.06
N ASP A 50 -10.00 3.57 -18.10
CA ASP A 50 -11.19 4.44 -18.10
C ASP A 50 -12.27 3.99 -17.08
N LEU A 51 -12.15 2.78 -16.55
CA LEU A 51 -13.09 2.16 -15.61
C LEU A 51 -12.62 2.16 -14.14
N VAL A 52 -11.47 2.76 -13.82
CA VAL A 52 -10.89 2.73 -12.45
C VAL A 52 -11.88 3.24 -11.41
N ASP A 53 -12.54 4.37 -11.67
CA ASP A 53 -13.49 4.97 -10.72
C ASP A 53 -14.71 4.06 -10.47
N SER A 54 -15.21 3.36 -11.48
CA SER A 54 -16.34 2.43 -11.33
C SER A 54 -15.93 1.16 -10.57
N LEU A 55 -14.75 0.60 -10.85
CA LEU A 55 -14.25 -0.59 -10.16
C LEU A 55 -13.93 -0.29 -8.69
N TYR A 56 -13.33 0.88 -8.41
CA TYR A 56 -13.09 1.31 -7.04
C TYR A 56 -14.41 1.46 -6.25
N SER A 57 -15.41 2.10 -6.85
CA SER A 57 -16.75 2.24 -6.23
C SER A 57 -17.38 0.88 -5.95
N THR A 58 -17.25 -0.07 -6.88
CA THR A 58 -17.75 -1.44 -6.70
C THR A 58 -17.08 -2.11 -5.49
N ARG A 59 -15.75 -2.00 -5.32
CA ARG A 59 -15.06 -2.58 -4.15
C ARG A 59 -15.52 -1.95 -2.84
N HIS A 60 -15.75 -0.65 -2.84
CA HIS A 60 -16.29 0.04 -1.67
C HIS A 60 -17.70 -0.46 -1.32
N GLU A 61 -18.58 -0.62 -2.30
CA GLU A 61 -19.94 -1.15 -2.12
C GLU A 61 -19.92 -2.60 -1.62
N GLU A 62 -19.07 -3.46 -2.19
CA GLU A 62 -18.90 -4.85 -1.76
C GLU A 62 -18.44 -4.92 -0.28
N CYS A 63 -17.49 -4.09 0.13
CA CYS A 63 -17.07 -3.99 1.52
C CYS A 63 -18.19 -3.50 2.46
N ALA A 64 -18.99 -2.52 2.03
CA ALA A 64 -20.13 -2.03 2.81
C ALA A 64 -21.19 -3.13 2.99
N GLN A 65 -21.55 -3.85 1.94
CA GLN A 65 -22.48 -4.96 2.02
C GLN A 65 -21.97 -6.10 2.93
N ALA A 66 -20.67 -6.41 2.85
CA ALA A 66 -20.06 -7.40 3.73
C ALA A 66 -20.16 -6.99 5.20
N LEU A 67 -19.85 -5.72 5.51
CA LEU A 67 -19.98 -5.16 6.85
C LEU A 67 -21.42 -5.23 7.38
N ASP A 68 -22.39 -4.82 6.57
CA ASP A 68 -23.80 -4.85 6.97
C ASP A 68 -24.27 -6.28 7.28
N THR A 69 -23.85 -7.26 6.49
CA THR A 69 -24.17 -8.67 6.74
C THR A 69 -23.53 -9.18 8.04
N LEU A 70 -22.27 -8.81 8.32
CA LEU A 70 -21.61 -9.19 9.58
C LEU A 70 -22.28 -8.53 10.80
N ARG A 71 -22.77 -7.29 10.67
CA ARG A 71 -23.51 -6.57 11.71
C ARG A 71 -24.83 -7.22 12.11
N GLU A 72 -25.42 -8.05 11.27
CA GLU A 72 -26.62 -8.83 11.67
C GLU A 72 -26.33 -9.74 12.88
N LYS A 73 -25.09 -10.24 13.01
CA LYS A 73 -24.61 -11.07 14.12
C LYS A 73 -23.78 -10.30 15.15
N GLN A 74 -23.16 -9.20 14.75
CA GLN A 74 -22.28 -8.36 15.56
C GLN A 74 -22.69 -6.88 15.41
N PRO A 75 -23.79 -6.43 16.03
CA PRO A 75 -24.33 -5.08 15.83
C PRO A 75 -23.35 -3.94 16.14
N ASP A 76 -22.41 -4.18 17.06
CA ASP A 76 -21.41 -3.19 17.51
C ASP A 76 -20.14 -3.16 16.64
N LEU A 77 -20.08 -3.94 15.54
CA LEU A 77 -18.92 -3.95 14.65
C LEU A 77 -18.74 -2.60 13.97
N ALA A 78 -17.66 -1.90 14.30
CA ALA A 78 -17.41 -0.54 13.79
C ALA A 78 -17.08 -0.53 12.30
N CYS A 79 -16.17 -1.41 11.85
CA CYS A 79 -15.75 -1.55 10.45
C CYS A 79 -15.20 -2.97 10.22
N LEU A 80 -14.98 -3.34 8.95
CA LEU A 80 -14.41 -4.66 8.59
C LEU A 80 -13.01 -4.88 9.19
N ALA A 81 -12.20 -3.84 9.31
CA ALA A 81 -10.85 -3.95 9.86
C ALA A 81 -10.82 -4.37 11.34
N THR A 82 -11.94 -4.19 12.06
CA THR A 82 -12.08 -4.61 13.46
C THR A 82 -12.84 -5.93 13.61
N ALA A 83 -13.23 -6.57 12.52
CA ALA A 83 -13.91 -7.86 12.54
C ALA A 83 -12.90 -8.98 12.86
N ASP A 84 -13.41 -10.01 13.55
CA ASP A 84 -12.67 -11.21 13.85
C ASP A 84 -12.68 -12.17 12.65
N ALA A 85 -11.52 -12.77 12.34
CA ALA A 85 -11.40 -13.79 11.30
C ALA A 85 -12.27 -15.03 11.58
N GLU A 86 -12.46 -15.40 12.84
CA GLU A 86 -13.35 -16.50 13.24
C GLU A 86 -14.82 -16.15 12.94
N ALA A 87 -15.21 -14.89 13.20
CA ALA A 87 -16.55 -14.41 12.89
C ALA A 87 -16.81 -14.39 11.38
N LEU A 88 -15.82 -14.01 10.58
CA LEU A 88 -15.90 -14.13 9.12
C LEU A 88 -16.07 -15.58 8.69
N ALA A 89 -15.26 -16.51 9.21
CA ALA A 89 -15.34 -17.93 8.89
C ALA A 89 -16.70 -18.57 9.27
N ALA A 90 -17.30 -18.10 10.37
CA ALA A 90 -18.64 -18.51 10.81
C ALA A 90 -19.78 -17.77 10.08
N SER A 91 -19.46 -16.79 9.25
CA SER A 91 -20.43 -16.06 8.44
C SER A 91 -20.83 -16.89 7.20
N SER A 92 -22.01 -16.60 6.66
CA SER A 92 -22.47 -17.18 5.40
C SER A 92 -22.38 -16.15 4.27
N LEU A 93 -21.35 -15.30 4.33
CA LEU A 93 -21.12 -14.30 3.30
C LEU A 93 -20.89 -14.99 1.94
N PRO A 94 -21.63 -14.61 0.89
CA PRO A 94 -21.37 -15.12 -0.45
C PRO A 94 -20.11 -14.45 -1.04
N GLU A 95 -19.49 -15.11 -2.03
CA GLU A 95 -18.51 -14.43 -2.87
C GLU A 95 -19.22 -13.41 -3.79
N PRO A 96 -18.60 -12.27 -4.11
CA PRO A 96 -17.22 -11.87 -3.71
C PRO A 96 -17.10 -11.21 -2.33
N LEU A 97 -18.21 -11.00 -1.58
CA LEU A 97 -18.20 -10.24 -0.31
C LEU A 97 -17.28 -10.87 0.74
N ALA A 98 -17.28 -12.22 0.81
CA ALA A 98 -16.39 -12.94 1.72
C ALA A 98 -14.90 -12.68 1.44
N LEU A 99 -14.52 -12.63 0.16
CA LEU A 99 -13.15 -12.33 -0.26
C LEU A 99 -12.76 -10.88 0.10
N ARG A 100 -13.67 -9.92 -0.13
CA ARG A 100 -13.40 -8.50 0.23
C ARG A 100 -13.25 -8.33 1.72
N ALA A 101 -14.14 -8.91 2.53
CA ALA A 101 -14.06 -8.86 3.98
C ALA A 101 -12.75 -9.50 4.48
N ARG A 102 -12.38 -10.67 3.95
CA ARG A 102 -11.13 -11.34 4.29
C ARG A 102 -9.92 -10.48 3.97
N HIS A 103 -9.87 -9.86 2.79
CA HIS A 103 -8.79 -8.93 2.45
C HIS A 103 -8.63 -7.82 3.49
N VAL A 104 -9.73 -7.14 3.84
CA VAL A 104 -9.67 -6.00 4.79
C VAL A 104 -9.21 -6.44 6.18
N ILE A 105 -9.71 -7.57 6.68
CA ILE A 105 -9.33 -8.13 7.98
C ILE A 105 -7.84 -8.53 7.99
N GLU A 106 -7.39 -9.23 6.95
CA GLU A 106 -5.99 -9.66 6.85
C GLU A 106 -5.03 -8.48 6.64
N GLU A 107 -5.42 -7.45 5.88
CA GLU A 107 -4.61 -6.23 5.72
C GLU A 107 -4.47 -5.46 7.05
N ALA A 108 -5.55 -5.36 7.84
CA ALA A 108 -5.49 -4.76 9.16
C ALA A 108 -4.51 -5.52 10.07
N ALA A 109 -4.57 -6.85 10.07
CA ALA A 109 -3.63 -7.68 10.83
C ALA A 109 -2.17 -7.51 10.34
N ARG A 110 -1.93 -7.39 9.01
CA ARG A 110 -0.60 -7.11 8.46
C ARG A 110 -0.05 -5.77 8.87
N VAL A 111 -0.89 -4.74 8.97
CA VAL A 111 -0.46 -3.43 9.48
C VAL A 111 0.03 -3.55 10.92
N GLU A 112 -0.72 -4.22 11.81
CA GLU A 112 -0.29 -4.43 13.19
C GLU A 112 0.99 -5.27 13.29
N GLN A 113 1.13 -6.29 12.46
CA GLN A 113 2.36 -7.07 12.37
C GLN A 113 3.54 -6.22 11.90
N ALA A 114 3.36 -5.37 10.90
CA ALA A 114 4.41 -4.45 10.44
C ALA A 114 4.80 -3.46 11.54
N VAL A 115 3.84 -2.94 12.30
CA VAL A 115 4.10 -2.07 13.46
C VAL A 115 4.96 -2.79 14.49
N SER A 116 4.58 -4.00 14.90
CA SER A 116 5.34 -4.80 15.87
C SER A 116 6.78 -5.06 15.40
N LEU A 117 6.96 -5.49 14.14
CA LEU A 117 8.28 -5.73 13.56
C LEU A 117 9.15 -4.46 13.52
N LEU A 118 8.54 -3.30 13.22
CA LEU A 118 9.25 -2.00 13.22
C LEU A 118 9.67 -1.58 14.63
N GLU A 119 8.80 -1.74 15.62
CA GLU A 119 9.09 -1.43 17.02
C GLU A 119 10.17 -2.34 17.60
N GLU A 120 10.16 -3.62 17.24
CA GLU A 120 11.16 -4.63 17.63
C GLU A 120 12.49 -4.48 16.86
N LYS A 121 12.54 -3.59 15.86
CA LYS A 121 13.68 -3.42 14.94
C LYS A 121 14.07 -4.73 14.25
N ALA A 122 13.07 -5.49 13.86
CA ALA A 122 13.25 -6.72 13.10
C ALA A 122 13.97 -6.46 11.77
N PRO A 123 14.58 -7.49 11.15
CA PRO A 123 15.22 -7.36 9.85
C PRO A 123 14.23 -6.78 8.82
N ALA A 124 14.66 -5.76 8.06
CA ALA A 124 13.81 -5.09 7.06
C ALA A 124 13.22 -6.07 6.02
N LYS A 125 13.88 -7.22 5.82
CA LYS A 125 13.38 -8.27 4.94
C LYS A 125 12.06 -8.87 5.45
N GLU A 126 11.93 -9.11 6.76
CA GLU A 126 10.69 -9.67 7.34
C GLU A 126 9.52 -8.71 7.17
N ILE A 127 9.78 -7.40 7.33
CA ILE A 127 8.77 -6.36 7.10
C ILE A 127 8.44 -6.27 5.60
N GLY A 128 9.47 -6.39 4.74
CA GLY A 128 9.31 -6.34 3.29
C GLY A 128 8.46 -7.49 2.75
N GLU A 129 8.55 -8.68 3.32
CA GLU A 129 7.76 -9.85 2.92
C GLU A 129 6.25 -9.58 3.08
N LEU A 130 5.85 -8.80 4.07
CA LEU A 130 4.45 -8.37 4.23
C LEU A 130 3.92 -7.57 3.03
N LEU A 131 4.78 -6.87 2.29
CA LEU A 131 4.37 -6.17 1.06
C LEU A 131 4.01 -7.15 -0.05
N PHE A 132 4.76 -8.24 -0.22
CA PHE A 132 4.41 -9.28 -1.18
C PHE A 132 3.10 -9.98 -0.81
N GLU A 133 2.90 -10.29 0.47
CA GLU A 133 1.64 -10.87 0.96
C GLU A 133 0.45 -9.93 0.74
N SER A 134 0.64 -8.63 1.02
CA SER A 134 -0.37 -7.60 0.76
C SER A 134 -0.71 -7.49 -0.73
N HIS A 135 0.29 -7.60 -1.62
CA HIS A 135 0.03 -7.63 -3.05
C HIS A 135 -0.75 -8.88 -3.48
N ALA A 136 -0.38 -10.05 -2.96
CA ALA A 136 -1.12 -11.28 -3.22
C ALA A 136 -2.58 -11.18 -2.75
N SER A 137 -2.82 -10.65 -1.55
CA SER A 137 -4.16 -10.37 -1.03
C SER A 137 -4.94 -9.39 -1.89
N SER A 138 -4.28 -8.33 -2.36
CA SER A 138 -4.87 -7.36 -3.31
C SER A 138 -5.27 -8.01 -4.63
N ARG A 139 -4.41 -8.88 -5.18
CA ARG A 139 -4.67 -9.60 -6.43
C ARG A 139 -5.79 -10.64 -6.28
N ASP A 140 -5.69 -11.49 -5.26
CA ASP A 140 -6.48 -12.72 -5.16
C ASP A 140 -7.80 -12.53 -4.39
N LEU A 141 -7.84 -11.60 -3.42
CA LEU A 141 -8.99 -11.39 -2.55
C LEU A 141 -9.71 -10.07 -2.85
N PHE A 142 -8.98 -8.99 -3.06
CA PHE A 142 -9.60 -7.69 -3.35
C PHE A 142 -9.82 -7.48 -4.84
N GLU A 143 -9.06 -8.18 -5.67
CA GLU A 143 -9.11 -8.14 -7.15
C GLU A 143 -8.98 -6.71 -7.69
N ASN A 144 -8.04 -5.94 -7.14
CA ASN A 144 -7.70 -4.61 -7.60
C ASN A 144 -6.30 -4.55 -8.26
N SER A 145 -5.68 -5.70 -8.52
CA SER A 145 -4.47 -5.75 -9.34
C SER A 145 -4.80 -5.89 -10.84
N CYS A 146 -3.76 -5.90 -11.65
CA CYS A 146 -3.83 -6.19 -13.09
C CYS A 146 -2.54 -6.91 -13.52
N PRO A 147 -2.52 -7.55 -14.73
CA PRO A 147 -1.36 -8.31 -15.21
C PRO A 147 -0.06 -7.52 -15.21
N GLU A 148 -0.13 -6.21 -15.46
CA GLU A 148 1.02 -5.32 -15.51
C GLU A 148 1.63 -5.07 -14.12
N LEU A 149 0.80 -4.90 -13.10
CA LEU A 149 1.24 -4.75 -11.71
C LEU A 149 1.79 -6.08 -11.18
N ASP A 150 1.10 -7.19 -11.44
CA ASP A 150 1.53 -8.53 -11.04
C ASP A 150 2.89 -8.88 -11.65
N PHE A 151 3.09 -8.53 -12.92
CA PHE A 151 4.36 -8.72 -13.61
C PHE A 151 5.49 -7.92 -12.94
N LEU A 152 5.27 -6.64 -12.67
CA LEU A 152 6.29 -5.79 -12.01
C LEU A 152 6.66 -6.33 -10.63
N VAL A 153 5.68 -6.70 -9.81
CA VAL A 153 5.94 -7.26 -8.48
C VAL A 153 6.69 -8.59 -8.61
N GLY A 154 6.31 -9.45 -9.56
CA GLY A 154 6.97 -10.72 -9.82
C GLY A 154 8.43 -10.57 -10.33
N GLU A 155 8.70 -9.57 -11.17
CA GLU A 155 10.06 -9.28 -11.64
C GLU A 155 10.92 -8.66 -10.52
N LEU A 156 10.36 -7.72 -9.75
CA LEU A 156 11.05 -7.11 -8.61
C LEU A 156 11.43 -8.16 -7.57
N GLY A 157 10.55 -9.11 -7.26
CA GLY A 157 10.82 -10.19 -6.29
C GLY A 157 11.98 -11.12 -6.68
N LYS A 158 12.44 -11.10 -7.94
CA LYS A 158 13.60 -11.87 -8.42
C LYS A 158 14.91 -11.07 -8.32
N ARG A 159 14.86 -9.77 -8.03
CA ARG A 159 16.04 -8.88 -8.04
C ARG A 159 16.73 -8.89 -6.70
N GLU A 160 18.07 -8.89 -6.75
CA GLU A 160 18.87 -8.72 -5.53
C GLU A 160 18.57 -7.36 -4.89
N GLY A 161 18.46 -7.36 -3.57
CA GLY A 161 18.22 -6.15 -2.79
C GLY A 161 16.75 -5.73 -2.69
N VAL A 162 15.81 -6.38 -3.38
CA VAL A 162 14.39 -6.14 -3.16
C VAL A 162 13.93 -6.90 -1.92
N LEU A 163 13.43 -6.18 -0.94
CA LEU A 163 12.92 -6.69 0.33
C LEU A 163 11.44 -7.03 0.24
N GLY A 164 10.69 -6.21 -0.50
CA GLY A 164 9.26 -6.39 -0.74
C GLY A 164 8.73 -5.48 -1.83
N ALA A 165 7.61 -5.85 -2.44
CA ALA A 165 6.93 -5.03 -3.43
C ALA A 165 5.42 -5.27 -3.43
N ARG A 166 4.65 -4.23 -3.72
CA ARG A 166 3.20 -4.29 -3.84
C ARG A 166 2.67 -3.19 -4.77
N LEU A 167 1.47 -3.39 -5.28
CA LEU A 167 0.74 -2.27 -5.88
C LEU A 167 0.55 -1.13 -4.86
N THR A 168 0.51 0.09 -5.35
CA THR A 168 0.23 1.29 -4.52
C THR A 168 -0.86 2.14 -5.15
N GLY A 169 -1.61 2.87 -4.31
CA GLY A 169 -2.82 3.56 -4.70
C GLY A 169 -4.04 2.63 -4.79
N GLY A 170 -5.03 3.00 -5.58
CA GLY A 170 -6.29 2.25 -5.72
C GLY A 170 -6.21 0.93 -6.48
N GLY A 171 -5.10 0.64 -7.12
CA GLY A 171 -4.96 -0.51 -8.00
C GLY A 171 -5.50 -0.27 -9.42
N PHE A 172 -5.86 -1.33 -10.13
CA PHE A 172 -6.38 -1.31 -11.51
C PHE A 172 -5.45 -0.65 -12.53
N GLY A 173 -4.15 -0.71 -12.31
CA GLY A 173 -3.10 0.01 -13.01
C GLY A 173 -2.31 0.89 -12.03
N GLY A 174 -1.76 2.01 -12.52
CA GLY A 174 -1.02 2.93 -11.66
C GLY A 174 0.41 2.48 -11.39
N ALA A 175 0.77 2.15 -10.16
CA ALA A 175 2.15 1.94 -9.78
C ALA A 175 2.40 0.76 -8.82
N VAL A 176 3.65 0.32 -8.80
CA VAL A 176 4.19 -0.62 -7.81
C VAL A 176 5.19 0.12 -6.93
N LEU A 177 5.04 -0.03 -5.62
CA LEU A 177 6.03 0.36 -4.63
C LEU A 177 6.96 -0.84 -4.38
N ALA A 178 8.27 -0.62 -4.45
CA ALA A 178 9.29 -1.56 -4.02
C ALA A 178 10.08 -0.99 -2.85
N TRP A 179 10.24 -1.79 -1.81
CA TRP A 179 11.13 -1.52 -0.69
C TRP A 179 12.40 -2.34 -0.86
N THR A 180 13.55 -1.67 -0.81
CA THR A 180 14.83 -2.28 -1.18
C THR A 180 15.92 -1.98 -0.15
N ASP A 181 16.98 -2.77 -0.16
CA ASP A 181 18.24 -2.45 0.48
C ASP A 181 19.21 -1.78 -0.52
N GLN A 182 20.43 -1.47 -0.06
CA GLN A 182 21.44 -0.77 -0.85
C GLN A 182 22.04 -1.60 -2.01
N LYS A 183 21.72 -2.90 -2.12
CA LYS A 183 22.16 -3.75 -3.24
C LYS A 183 21.29 -3.52 -4.48
N PHE A 184 20.06 -3.04 -4.29
CA PHE A 184 19.20 -2.73 -5.41
C PHE A 184 19.68 -1.45 -6.09
N SER A 185 20.12 -1.56 -7.32
CA SER A 185 20.71 -0.48 -8.11
C SER A 185 19.75 0.09 -9.15
N LYS A 186 20.11 1.26 -9.70
CA LYS A 186 19.41 1.82 -10.85
C LYS A 186 19.45 0.88 -12.05
N ASP A 187 20.55 0.14 -12.26
CA ASP A 187 20.67 -0.80 -13.38
C ASP A 187 19.67 -1.95 -13.22
N LEU A 188 19.48 -2.49 -12.00
CA LEU A 188 18.47 -3.52 -11.74
C LEU A 188 17.04 -2.99 -11.92
N ALA A 189 16.81 -1.72 -11.59
CA ALA A 189 15.53 -1.07 -11.85
C ALA A 189 15.26 -0.94 -13.36
N GLU A 190 16.26 -0.50 -14.13
CA GLU A 190 16.17 -0.40 -15.61
C GLU A 190 15.97 -1.77 -16.27
N GLU A 191 16.68 -2.82 -15.82
CA GLU A 191 16.45 -4.18 -16.29
C GLU A 191 15.02 -4.68 -16.03
N THR A 192 14.44 -4.31 -14.90
CA THR A 192 13.04 -4.63 -14.58
C THR A 192 12.09 -3.96 -15.57
N VAL A 193 12.30 -2.68 -15.84
CA VAL A 193 11.51 -1.91 -16.80
C VAL A 193 11.70 -2.40 -18.23
N ASP A 194 12.93 -2.81 -18.61
CA ASP A 194 13.19 -3.40 -19.93
C ASP A 194 12.43 -4.73 -20.12
N SER A 195 12.36 -5.55 -19.07
CA SER A 195 11.59 -6.80 -19.09
C SER A 195 10.10 -6.52 -19.23
N TYR A 196 9.59 -5.52 -18.51
CA TYR A 196 8.20 -5.07 -18.64
C TYR A 196 7.90 -4.56 -20.06
N GLN A 197 8.76 -3.69 -20.60
CA GLN A 197 8.57 -3.12 -21.94
C GLN A 197 8.56 -4.19 -23.04
N LYS A 198 9.36 -5.23 -22.90
CA LYS A 198 9.34 -6.37 -23.84
C LYS A 198 8.02 -7.12 -23.81
N THR A 199 7.35 -7.15 -22.66
CA THR A 199 6.11 -7.90 -22.48
C THR A 199 4.87 -7.07 -22.86
N PHE A 200 4.82 -5.80 -22.44
CA PHE A 200 3.62 -4.96 -22.58
C PHE A 200 3.75 -3.84 -23.61
N GLY A 201 4.96 -3.58 -24.13
CA GLY A 201 5.20 -2.60 -25.20
C GLY A 201 5.41 -1.16 -24.72
N ASN A 202 4.87 -0.75 -23.59
CA ASN A 202 5.13 0.55 -22.98
C ASN A 202 6.20 0.45 -21.89
N ARG A 203 6.83 1.58 -21.55
CA ARG A 203 7.92 1.64 -20.56
C ARG A 203 7.45 2.34 -19.30
N PRO A 204 7.52 1.69 -18.13
CA PRO A 204 7.24 2.31 -16.84
C PRO A 204 8.22 3.44 -16.52
N ASN A 205 7.74 4.48 -15.80
CA ASN A 205 8.61 5.46 -15.19
C ASN A 205 9.12 4.93 -13.85
N ILE A 206 10.37 5.25 -13.52
CA ILE A 206 11.02 4.85 -12.28
C ILE A 206 11.26 6.09 -11.44
N HIS A 207 10.85 6.04 -10.19
CA HIS A 207 11.12 7.08 -9.21
C HIS A 207 11.76 6.46 -7.95
N LYS A 208 12.85 7.06 -7.50
CA LYS A 208 13.48 6.74 -6.21
C LYS A 208 13.14 7.84 -5.23
N PHE A 209 12.58 7.48 -4.08
CA PHE A 209 12.16 8.42 -3.05
C PHE A 209 13.03 8.32 -1.80
N LYS A 210 13.17 9.47 -1.14
CA LYS A 210 13.67 9.56 0.22
C LYS A 210 12.50 9.92 1.14
N VAL A 211 12.49 9.32 2.31
CA VAL A 211 11.56 9.72 3.37
C VAL A 211 12.00 11.10 3.86
N SER A 212 11.13 12.08 3.74
CA SER A 212 11.40 13.49 4.04
C SER A 212 10.39 14.04 5.03
N GLU A 213 10.66 15.24 5.53
CA GLU A 213 9.71 16.01 6.32
C GLU A 213 8.39 16.23 5.56
N GLY A 214 7.30 16.27 6.32
CA GLY A 214 5.98 16.66 5.83
C GLY A 214 5.87 18.15 5.53
N ALA A 215 4.65 18.61 5.31
CA ALA A 215 4.36 20.02 5.05
C ALA A 215 4.72 20.89 6.26
N GLN A 216 5.48 21.96 6.01
CA GLN A 216 5.89 22.91 7.04
C GLN A 216 5.29 24.29 6.75
N ALA A 217 4.98 25.05 7.80
CA ALA A 217 4.62 26.44 7.68
C ALA A 217 5.84 27.25 7.18
N ILE A 218 5.70 27.95 6.07
CA ILE A 218 6.73 28.88 5.60
C ILE A 218 6.61 30.16 6.43
N ASP A 219 7.70 30.55 7.12
CA ASP A 219 7.76 31.86 7.76
C ASP A 219 7.76 32.93 6.64
N PRO A 220 6.73 33.80 6.55
CA PRO A 220 6.67 34.83 5.53
C PRO A 220 7.83 35.82 5.60
N LEU A 221 8.54 35.87 6.72
CA LEU A 221 9.69 36.75 6.93
C LEU A 221 11.01 36.10 6.48
N ALA A 222 11.06 34.78 6.35
CA ALA A 222 12.24 34.08 5.82
C ALA A 222 12.39 34.18 4.30
N CYS A 223 11.35 34.65 3.60
CA CYS A 223 11.36 34.88 2.15
C CYS A 223 11.88 36.28 1.75
N LYS A 224 12.46 37.05 2.65
CA LYS A 224 13.16 38.32 2.33
C LYS A 224 14.66 38.03 2.36
N GLU A 225 15.30 37.77 1.29
CA GLU A 225 16.05 38.57 0.30
C GLU A 225 16.87 37.69 -0.64
N PRO A 226 16.95 38.03 -1.91
CA PRO A 226 18.23 38.08 -2.59
C PRO A 226 18.69 39.53 -2.62
N SER A 227 19.73 39.87 -1.94
CA SER A 227 20.53 41.08 -2.20
C SER A 227 21.47 40.83 -3.37
#